data_08bc117008c6ac325e78695848597453
#
_entry.id   08bc117008c6ac325e78695848597453
#
_cell.length_a   1.000
_cell.length_b   1.000
_cell.length_c   1.000
_cell.angle_alpha   90.00
_cell.angle_beta   90.00
_cell.angle_gamma   90.00
#
_symmetry.space_group_name_H-M   'P 1'
#
loop_
_entity.id
_entity.type
_entity.pdbx_description
1 polymer ?
#
loop_
_entity_poly.entity_id
_entity_poly.type
_entity_poly.pdbx_seq_one_letter_code
_entity_poly.pdbx_strand_id
1 'polypeptide(L)'
;MNRKSRIILVPVDFEKASLTALEQTFNLARLLKLEIVALYVFEETGAFARFLGQDRSTEIVARISADLEELARQTEEKSGVKVTAMIEKGKPHDVILKMADELNALLIFMGTTNSTDEEIVGTTTHKVVRSAKCPVITVRAVSYHDGCRTILLPLDLTA
;
A
#
# COMPACT_ATOMS: atom_id res chain seq x y z
N MET A 1 -9.27 -19.63 -18.25
CA MET A 1 -9.95 -18.32 -18.24
C MET A 1 -9.11 -17.37 -17.40
N ASN A 2 -8.54 -16.37 -18.05
CA ASN A 2 -7.70 -15.36 -17.37
C ASN A 2 -8.62 -14.49 -16.50
N ARG A 3 -8.67 -14.73 -15.20
CA ARG A 3 -9.42 -13.89 -14.27
C ARG A 3 -8.74 -12.51 -14.32
N LYS A 4 -9.38 -11.54 -14.97
CA LYS A 4 -8.88 -10.16 -14.93
C LYS A 4 -8.67 -9.79 -13.45
N SER A 5 -7.46 -9.36 -13.13
CA SER A 5 -7.16 -8.85 -11.79
C SER A 5 -8.16 -7.77 -11.40
N ARG A 6 -8.65 -7.82 -10.18
CA ARG A 6 -9.64 -6.87 -9.65
C ARG A 6 -9.16 -6.22 -8.36
N ILE A 7 -7.86 -6.28 -8.08
CA ILE A 7 -7.27 -5.87 -6.81
C ILE A 7 -6.36 -4.66 -7.00
N ILE A 8 -6.52 -3.67 -6.13
CA ILE A 8 -5.52 -2.63 -5.85
C ILE A 8 -4.83 -3.02 -4.56
N LEU A 9 -3.53 -3.20 -4.58
CA LEU A 9 -2.73 -3.44 -3.38
C LEU A 9 -2.27 -2.11 -2.79
N VAL A 10 -2.59 -1.87 -1.53
CA VAL A 10 -2.23 -0.65 -0.79
C VAL A 10 -1.43 -1.02 0.44
N PRO A 11 -0.09 -0.90 0.42
CA PRO A 11 0.72 -1.02 1.62
C PRO A 11 0.38 0.06 2.64
N VAL A 12 0.14 -0.33 3.89
CA VAL A 12 -0.24 0.56 5.00
C VAL A 12 0.72 0.34 6.17
N ASP A 13 1.24 1.44 6.70
CA ASP A 13 2.07 1.48 7.92
C ASP A 13 1.46 2.36 9.02
N PHE A 14 0.20 2.79 8.82
CA PHE A 14 -0.54 3.75 9.65
C PHE A 14 0.03 5.18 9.65
N GLU A 15 1.08 5.46 8.90
CA GLU A 15 1.58 6.81 8.71
C GLU A 15 0.67 7.60 7.76
N LYS A 16 0.70 8.93 7.90
CA LYS A 16 -0.15 9.84 7.12
C LYS A 16 -0.07 9.59 5.61
N ALA A 17 1.10 9.26 5.10
CA ALA A 17 1.29 9.04 3.66
C ALA A 17 0.54 7.79 3.16
N SER A 18 0.63 6.68 3.88
CA SER A 18 -0.05 5.43 3.51
C SER A 18 -1.57 5.54 3.69
N LEU A 19 -2.04 6.23 4.72
CA LEU A 19 -3.47 6.49 4.92
C LEU A 19 -4.03 7.40 3.82
N THR A 20 -3.28 8.43 3.41
CA THR A 20 -3.66 9.28 2.27
C THR A 20 -3.70 8.48 0.97
N ALA A 21 -2.75 7.57 0.75
CA ALA A 21 -2.76 6.69 -0.41
C ALA A 21 -4.01 5.80 -0.41
N LEU A 22 -4.37 5.21 0.72
CA LEU A 22 -5.59 4.42 0.86
C LEU A 22 -6.84 5.23 0.50
N GLU A 23 -6.98 6.44 1.00
CA GLU A 23 -8.13 7.31 0.69
C GLU A 23 -8.19 7.68 -0.79
N GLN A 24 -7.06 7.96 -1.43
CA GLN A 24 -7.03 8.34 -2.84
C GLN A 24 -7.35 7.18 -3.80
N THR A 25 -7.26 5.92 -3.34
CA THR A 25 -7.67 4.76 -4.14
C THR A 25 -9.18 4.66 -4.37
N PHE A 26 -10.01 5.28 -3.53
CA PHE A 26 -11.47 5.06 -3.53
C PHE A 26 -12.13 5.38 -4.87
N ASN A 27 -11.80 6.53 -5.46
CA ASN A 27 -12.39 6.95 -6.71
C ASN A 27 -11.99 6.01 -7.86
N LEU A 28 -10.73 5.61 -7.91
CA LEU A 28 -10.23 4.69 -8.91
C LEU A 28 -10.83 3.30 -8.75
N ALA A 29 -10.90 2.80 -7.51
CA ALA A 29 -11.49 1.50 -7.19
C ALA A 29 -12.96 1.43 -7.58
N ARG A 30 -13.74 2.49 -7.29
CA ARG A 30 -15.16 2.59 -7.70
C ARG A 30 -15.31 2.63 -9.22
N LEU A 31 -14.52 3.47 -9.88
CA LEU A 31 -14.58 3.65 -11.34
C LEU A 31 -14.29 2.33 -12.08
N LEU A 32 -13.27 1.61 -11.64
CA LEU A 32 -12.81 0.38 -12.27
C LEU A 32 -13.46 -0.89 -11.70
N LYS A 33 -14.32 -0.75 -10.68
CA LYS A 33 -14.97 -1.86 -9.95
C LYS A 33 -13.94 -2.85 -9.39
N LEU A 34 -12.92 -2.31 -8.71
CA LEU A 34 -11.84 -3.06 -8.08
C LEU A 34 -12.07 -3.18 -6.58
N GLU A 35 -11.45 -4.20 -5.98
CA GLU A 35 -11.36 -4.39 -4.54
C GLU A 35 -10.00 -3.84 -4.06
N ILE A 36 -9.93 -3.43 -2.80
CA ILE A 36 -8.70 -2.94 -2.17
C ILE A 36 -8.20 -4.01 -1.21
N VAL A 37 -6.90 -4.29 -1.25
CA VAL A 37 -6.20 -5.05 -0.23
C VAL A 37 -5.28 -4.07 0.51
N ALA A 38 -5.59 -3.80 1.77
CA ALA A 38 -4.74 -3.04 2.69
C ALA A 38 -3.73 -4.01 3.32
N LEU A 39 -2.46 -3.89 2.94
CA LEU A 39 -1.39 -4.77 3.36
C LEU A 39 -0.50 -4.10 4.40
N TYR A 40 -0.45 -4.65 5.61
CA TYR A 40 0.57 -4.29 6.59
C TYR A 40 1.70 -5.31 6.56
N VAL A 41 2.95 -4.85 6.52
CA VAL A 41 4.12 -5.73 6.58
C VAL A 41 4.81 -5.57 7.93
N PHE A 42 4.77 -6.64 8.71
CA PHE A 42 5.47 -6.71 9.99
C PHE A 42 6.93 -7.10 9.77
N GLU A 43 7.84 -6.14 9.98
CA GLU A 43 9.27 -6.38 9.84
C GLU A 43 9.85 -6.95 11.13
N GLU A 44 10.15 -8.25 11.13
CA GLU A 44 10.90 -8.88 12.21
C GLU A 44 12.38 -8.53 12.08
N THR A 45 12.80 -7.40 12.66
CA THR A 45 14.24 -7.16 12.79
C THR A 45 14.79 -8.11 13.84
N GLY A 46 15.79 -8.92 13.48
CA GLY A 46 16.31 -9.99 14.32
C GLY A 46 16.85 -9.56 15.70
N ALA A 47 17.12 -8.27 15.89
CA ALA A 47 17.43 -7.68 17.19
C ALA A 47 16.17 -7.43 18.03
N PHE A 48 15.09 -6.99 17.40
CA PHE A 48 13.83 -6.67 18.07
C PHE A 48 13.08 -7.94 18.52
N ALA A 49 13.07 -8.97 17.67
CA ALA A 49 12.49 -10.27 18.00
C ALA A 49 13.21 -10.96 19.17
N ARG A 50 14.53 -10.81 19.27
CA ARG A 50 15.33 -11.34 20.40
C ARG A 50 15.10 -10.58 21.69
N PHE A 51 14.77 -9.30 21.61
CA PHE A 51 14.57 -8.44 22.78
C PHE A 51 13.17 -8.55 23.39
N LEU A 52 12.14 -8.76 22.57
CA LEU A 52 10.74 -8.77 23.01
C LEU A 52 10.22 -10.15 23.49
N GLY A 53 10.90 -11.23 23.10
CA GLY A 53 10.35 -12.58 23.33
C GLY A 53 9.15 -12.91 22.43
N GLN A 54 8.86 -14.19 22.25
CA GLN A 54 7.80 -14.67 21.34
C GLN A 54 6.39 -14.19 21.73
N ASP A 55 6.10 -14.11 23.04
CA ASP A 55 4.76 -13.75 23.54
C ASP A 55 4.40 -12.30 23.21
N ARG A 56 5.33 -11.36 23.40
CA ARG A 56 5.09 -9.93 23.09
C ARG A 56 4.95 -9.65 21.60
N SER A 57 5.68 -10.36 20.76
CA SER A 57 5.52 -10.20 19.32
C SER A 57 4.13 -10.65 18.84
N THR A 58 3.57 -11.68 19.46
CA THR A 58 2.21 -12.17 19.16
C THR A 58 1.15 -11.16 19.56
N GLU A 59 1.28 -10.53 20.74
CA GLU A 59 0.35 -9.48 21.19
C GLU A 59 0.40 -8.25 20.28
N ILE A 60 1.59 -7.83 19.86
CA ILE A 60 1.76 -6.69 18.93
C ILE A 60 1.10 -6.99 17.60
N VAL A 61 1.34 -8.17 17.03
CA VAL A 61 0.72 -8.57 15.74
C VAL A 61 -0.79 -8.64 15.87
N ALA A 62 -1.31 -9.19 16.98
CA ALA A 62 -2.76 -9.25 17.22
C ALA A 62 -3.39 -7.85 17.30
N ARG A 63 -2.72 -6.90 17.94
CA ARG A 63 -3.17 -5.51 18.02
C ARG A 63 -3.16 -4.84 16.63
N ILE A 64 -2.06 -4.98 15.90
CA ILE A 64 -1.96 -4.45 14.53
C ILE A 64 -3.04 -5.06 13.63
N SER A 65 -3.35 -6.36 13.80
CA SER A 65 -4.44 -7.02 13.06
C SER A 65 -5.78 -6.36 13.33
N ALA A 66 -6.11 -6.15 14.59
CA ALA A 66 -7.36 -5.49 14.98
C ALA A 66 -7.45 -4.05 14.44
N ASP A 67 -6.36 -3.29 14.53
CA ASP A 67 -6.30 -1.92 14.02
C ASP A 67 -6.44 -1.88 12.49
N LEU A 68 -5.84 -2.82 11.78
CA LEU A 68 -5.94 -2.91 10.32
C LEU A 68 -7.31 -3.37 9.85
N GLU A 69 -7.93 -4.33 10.54
CA GLU A 69 -9.30 -4.77 10.28
C GLU A 69 -10.30 -3.64 10.49
N GLU A 70 -10.13 -2.87 11.58
CA GLU A 70 -10.98 -1.70 11.84
C GLU A 70 -10.79 -0.61 10.78
N LEU A 71 -9.54 -0.34 10.35
CA LEU A 71 -9.26 0.57 9.26
C LEU A 71 -9.93 0.11 7.97
N ALA A 72 -9.85 -1.18 7.64
CA ALA A 72 -10.49 -1.76 6.45
C ALA A 72 -12.02 -1.59 6.51
N ARG A 73 -12.63 -1.89 7.65
CA ARG A 73 -14.07 -1.73 7.88
C ARG A 73 -14.51 -0.27 7.69
N GLN A 74 -13.84 0.67 8.35
CA GLN A 74 -14.14 2.10 8.23
C GLN A 74 -13.96 2.61 6.79
N THR A 75 -12.92 2.12 6.12
CA THR A 75 -12.63 2.45 4.73
C THR A 75 -13.73 1.92 3.80
N GLU A 76 -14.18 0.68 4.00
CA GLU A 76 -15.27 0.07 3.24
C GLU A 76 -16.59 0.85 3.45
N GLU A 77 -16.94 1.19 4.69
CA GLU A 77 -18.13 1.97 5.01
C GLU A 77 -18.10 3.37 4.35
N LYS A 78 -16.94 4.05 4.42
CA LYS A 78 -16.76 5.39 3.84
C LYS A 78 -16.76 5.39 2.31
N SER A 79 -16.12 4.40 1.72
CA SER A 79 -15.88 4.35 0.27
C SER A 79 -16.95 3.57 -0.52
N GLY A 80 -17.65 2.63 0.11
CA GLY A 80 -18.50 1.65 -0.58
C GLY A 80 -17.72 0.66 -1.44
N VAL A 81 -16.39 0.56 -1.25
CA VAL A 81 -15.51 -0.37 -1.95
C VAL A 81 -15.10 -1.46 -0.99
N LYS A 82 -15.13 -2.71 -1.41
CA LYS A 82 -14.67 -3.82 -0.58
C LYS A 82 -13.19 -3.65 -0.24
N VAL A 83 -12.86 -3.73 1.05
CA VAL A 83 -11.51 -3.63 1.58
C VAL A 83 -11.17 -4.84 2.42
N THR A 84 -10.08 -5.51 2.08
CA THR A 84 -9.57 -6.67 2.83
C THR A 84 -8.30 -6.28 3.55
N ALA A 85 -8.25 -6.50 4.86
CA ALA A 85 -7.04 -6.36 5.67
C ALA A 85 -6.15 -7.60 5.51
N MET A 86 -4.85 -7.38 5.35
CA MET A 86 -3.86 -8.45 5.22
C MET A 86 -2.58 -8.08 5.97
N ILE A 87 -2.06 -9.01 6.76
CA ILE A 87 -0.77 -8.86 7.44
C ILE A 87 0.18 -9.95 6.97
N GLU A 88 1.36 -9.53 6.59
CA GLU A 88 2.44 -10.42 6.20
C GLU A 88 3.73 -10.08 6.96
N LYS A 89 4.61 -11.08 7.14
CA LYS A 89 5.89 -10.92 7.81
C LYS A 89 7.02 -10.89 6.80
N GLY A 90 7.99 -10.01 7.02
CA GLY A 90 9.20 -9.95 6.21
C GLY A 90 9.69 -8.54 5.93
N LYS A 91 10.57 -8.41 4.95
CA LYS A 91 11.04 -7.10 4.49
C LYS A 91 9.97 -6.43 3.65
N PRO A 92 9.58 -5.18 3.93
CA PRO A 92 8.43 -4.54 3.28
C PRO A 92 8.45 -4.62 1.75
N HIS A 93 9.55 -4.25 1.10
CA HIS A 93 9.58 -4.25 -0.37
C HIS A 93 9.45 -5.65 -0.98
N ASP A 94 10.06 -6.69 -0.37
CA ASP A 94 10.00 -8.07 -0.86
C ASP A 94 8.56 -8.61 -0.72
N VAL A 95 7.95 -8.36 0.44
CA VAL A 95 6.57 -8.81 0.73
C VAL A 95 5.56 -8.11 -0.18
N ILE A 96 5.68 -6.79 -0.38
CA ILE A 96 4.79 -6.04 -1.28
C ILE A 96 4.84 -6.60 -2.70
N LEU A 97 6.04 -6.83 -3.23
CA LEU A 97 6.22 -7.39 -4.57
C LEU A 97 5.68 -8.81 -4.69
N LYS A 98 5.95 -9.65 -3.69
CA LYS A 98 5.42 -11.02 -3.62
C LYS A 98 3.91 -11.01 -3.60
N MET A 99 3.29 -10.23 -2.72
CA MET A 99 1.84 -10.16 -2.59
C MET A 99 1.16 -9.58 -3.83
N ALA A 100 1.79 -8.59 -4.49
CA ALA A 100 1.28 -8.07 -5.75
C ALA A 100 1.23 -9.15 -6.85
N ASP A 101 2.25 -10.01 -6.91
CA ASP A 101 2.28 -11.15 -7.84
C ASP A 101 1.25 -12.23 -7.47
N GLU A 102 1.21 -12.66 -6.20
CA GLU A 102 0.31 -13.73 -5.72
C GLU A 102 -1.17 -13.36 -5.87
N LEU A 103 -1.51 -12.12 -5.54
CA LEU A 103 -2.87 -11.59 -5.69
C LEU A 103 -3.17 -11.20 -7.13
N ASN A 104 -2.18 -11.26 -8.02
CA ASN A 104 -2.29 -10.74 -9.38
C ASN A 104 -2.86 -9.31 -9.37
N ALA A 105 -2.25 -8.44 -8.55
CA ALA A 105 -2.73 -7.07 -8.37
C ALA A 105 -2.70 -6.30 -9.70
N LEU A 106 -3.78 -5.55 -9.97
CA LEU A 106 -3.85 -4.70 -11.17
C LEU A 106 -2.89 -3.52 -11.04
N LEU A 107 -2.74 -3.00 -9.85
CA LEU A 107 -1.80 -1.94 -9.53
C LEU A 107 -1.47 -1.91 -8.02
N ILE A 108 -0.35 -1.28 -7.69
CA ILE A 108 0.03 -0.95 -6.32
C ILE A 108 -0.14 0.56 -6.12
N PHE A 109 -0.73 0.95 -4.98
CA PHE A 109 -0.93 2.35 -4.62
C PHE A 109 -0.18 2.64 -3.31
N MET A 110 0.86 3.47 -3.35
CA MET A 110 1.76 3.67 -2.21
C MET A 110 1.83 5.13 -1.76
N GLY A 111 1.83 5.35 -0.46
CA GLY A 111 2.21 6.62 0.13
C GLY A 111 3.73 6.85 0.06
N THR A 112 4.12 8.09 -0.14
CA THR A 112 5.52 8.51 -0.02
C THR A 112 5.65 9.61 1.02
N THR A 113 6.65 9.49 1.90
CA THR A 113 6.99 10.56 2.84
C THR A 113 7.80 11.63 2.12
N ASN A 114 7.45 12.90 2.36
CA ASN A 114 8.31 14.01 1.98
C ASN A 114 9.40 14.14 3.06
N SER A 115 10.59 13.63 2.83
CA SER A 115 11.75 14.27 3.43
C SER A 115 11.98 15.57 2.67
N THR A 116 12.09 16.68 3.38
CA THR A 116 12.40 18.01 2.83
C THR A 116 13.81 18.10 2.22
N ASP A 117 14.58 17.06 2.34
CA ASP A 117 15.91 16.91 1.72
C ASP A 117 15.75 16.16 0.39
N GLU A 118 16.22 16.76 -0.64
CA GLU A 118 15.98 16.61 -2.08
C GLU A 118 16.10 15.20 -2.71
N GLU A 119 16.28 14.10 -1.97
CA GLU A 119 16.70 12.84 -2.60
C GLU A 119 16.03 11.53 -2.14
N ILE A 120 15.07 11.52 -1.23
CA ILE A 120 14.64 10.20 -0.74
C ILE A 120 13.13 9.95 -0.90
N VAL A 121 12.75 9.49 -2.09
CA VAL A 121 11.63 8.53 -2.18
C VAL A 121 11.98 7.39 -1.23
N GLY A 122 11.14 7.12 -0.22
CA GLY A 122 11.44 6.12 0.81
C GLY A 122 12.00 4.85 0.20
N THR A 123 13.01 4.26 0.83
CA THR A 123 13.77 3.12 0.28
C THR A 123 12.87 1.96 -0.16
N THR A 124 11.76 1.73 0.53
CA THR A 124 10.75 0.73 0.18
C THR A 124 10.03 1.10 -1.12
N THR A 125 9.53 2.33 -1.23
CA THR A 125 8.81 2.81 -2.43
C THR A 125 9.70 2.75 -3.65
N HIS A 126 10.95 3.22 -3.56
CA HIS A 126 11.89 3.18 -4.67
C HIS A 126 12.15 1.75 -5.17
N LYS A 127 12.34 0.79 -4.25
CA LYS A 127 12.55 -0.62 -4.61
C LYS A 127 11.31 -1.22 -5.26
N VAL A 128 10.12 -0.92 -4.74
CA VAL A 128 8.86 -1.42 -5.31
C VAL A 128 8.65 -0.86 -6.71
N VAL A 129 8.80 0.46 -6.92
CA VAL A 129 8.65 1.09 -8.24
C VAL A 129 9.57 0.49 -9.28
N ARG A 130 10.82 0.16 -8.91
CA ARG A 130 11.80 -0.43 -9.84
C ARG A 130 11.56 -1.90 -10.19
N SER A 131 10.88 -2.65 -9.32
CA SER A 131 10.80 -4.11 -9.42
C SER A 131 9.40 -4.66 -9.60
N ALA A 132 8.38 -3.83 -9.45
CA ALA A 132 6.99 -4.26 -9.64
C ALA A 132 6.71 -4.65 -11.09
N LYS A 133 5.92 -5.72 -11.28
CA LYS A 133 5.46 -6.18 -12.58
C LYS A 133 4.13 -5.52 -13.01
N CYS A 134 3.48 -4.83 -12.09
CA CYS A 134 2.27 -4.05 -12.34
C CYS A 134 2.55 -2.55 -12.13
N PRO A 135 1.70 -1.65 -12.65
CA PRO A 135 1.81 -0.23 -12.40
C PRO A 135 1.87 0.12 -10.92
N VAL A 136 2.68 1.11 -10.56
CA VAL A 136 2.77 1.64 -9.20
C VAL A 136 2.41 3.12 -9.23
N ILE A 137 1.41 3.50 -8.44
CA ILE A 137 1.04 4.89 -8.23
C ILE A 137 1.57 5.32 -6.86
N THR A 138 2.34 6.38 -6.84
CA THR A 138 2.86 6.96 -5.61
C THR A 138 2.15 8.26 -5.27
N VAL A 139 1.80 8.44 -4.00
CA VAL A 139 1.05 9.60 -3.51
C VAL A 139 1.80 10.25 -2.37
N ARG A 140 1.82 11.57 -2.37
CA ARG A 140 2.38 12.35 -1.25
C ARG A 140 1.32 12.53 -0.16
N ALA A 141 1.77 12.69 1.09
CA ALA A 141 0.90 12.93 2.25
C ALA A 141 0.13 14.27 2.23
N VAL A 142 0.23 15.01 1.13
CA VAL A 142 -0.51 16.26 0.93
C VAL A 142 -1.82 15.93 0.23
N SER A 143 -2.93 16.12 0.94
CA SER A 143 -4.26 15.97 0.37
C SER A 143 -4.53 17.14 -0.59
N TYR A 144 -4.58 16.88 -1.88
CA TYR A 144 -5.17 17.78 -2.84
C TYR A 144 -6.64 17.41 -2.98
N HIS A 145 -7.51 18.34 -2.63
CA HIS A 145 -8.95 18.20 -2.74
C HIS A 145 -9.38 18.14 -4.21
N ASP A 146 -10.44 17.39 -4.49
CA ASP A 146 -11.26 17.42 -5.72
C ASP A 146 -10.76 16.71 -6.99
N GLY A 147 -9.87 15.73 -6.88
CA GLY A 147 -9.47 14.90 -8.02
C GLY A 147 -8.56 15.60 -9.02
N CYS A 148 -7.88 14.83 -9.83
CA CYS A 148 -7.05 15.35 -10.92
C CYS A 148 -7.94 15.83 -12.08
N ARG A 149 -7.90 17.12 -12.40
CA ARG A 149 -8.52 17.68 -13.60
C ARG A 149 -7.61 17.61 -14.82
N THR A 150 -6.32 17.49 -14.59
CA THR A 150 -5.31 17.47 -15.66
C THR A 150 -4.30 16.38 -15.37
N ILE A 151 -4.03 15.55 -16.36
CA ILE A 151 -2.98 14.53 -16.30
C ILE A 151 -1.87 14.98 -17.24
N LEU A 152 -0.66 15.16 -16.69
CA LEU A 152 0.55 15.39 -17.47
C LEU A 152 1.17 14.02 -17.79
N LEU A 153 1.26 13.68 -19.05
CA LEU A 153 1.88 12.45 -19.53
C LEU A 153 3.18 12.81 -20.26
N PRO A 154 4.35 12.72 -19.60
CA PRO A 154 5.63 12.87 -20.28
C PRO A 154 5.85 11.64 -21.18
N LEU A 155 6.07 11.88 -22.46
CA LEU A 155 6.39 10.83 -23.42
C LEU A 155 7.79 11.09 -23.97
N ASP A 156 8.64 10.09 -23.91
CA ASP A 156 9.88 10.07 -24.66
C ASP A 156 9.60 9.36 -26.00
N LEU A 157 9.62 10.12 -27.08
CA LEU A 157 9.36 9.61 -28.43
C LEU A 157 10.66 9.28 -29.17
N THR A 158 11.82 9.37 -28.49
CA THR A 158 13.10 8.93 -29.05
C THR A 158 13.21 7.41 -28.95
N ALA A 159 12.88 6.72 -30.01
CA ALA A 159 13.11 5.30 -30.19
C ALA A 159 14.41 5.09 -30.94
#